data_6f46c4c8191f50a2c0be4fabca48f063
#
_entry.id   6f46c4c8191f50a2c0be4fabca48f063
#
_cell.length_a   1.000
_cell.length_b   1.000
_cell.length_c   1.000
_cell.angle_alpha   90.00
_cell.angle_beta   90.00
_cell.angle_gamma   90.00
#
_symmetry.space_group_name_H-M   'P 1'
#
loop_
_entity.id
_entity.type
_entity.pdbx_description
1 polymer ?
#
loop_
_entity_poly.entity_id
_entity_poly.type
_entity_poly.pdbx_seq_one_letter_code
_entity_poly.pdbx_strand_id
1 'polypeptide(L)'
;MMKKGVIYILTNPSFPDYVKIGYAHDLEKRLKQLNRSEAIPYAFRAYAVYEVDSELTDRELHKLIDSLNPTLRTIETFDGKKREKEFYAMSVEDAYSLLECIAKISGTKNSLKRMTPEGHEVIDEKIAEEVRNTVRKGPFKFTECGIPVGSKIAFVNDSSVVATVVDDRHIEYKGLTTSMSALAQELLGSKWQVQGTAYFTFKGKKLTDIRNQAEKKKM
;
A
#
# COMPACT_ATOMS: atom_id res chain seq x y z
N MET A 1 2.68 -34.86 25.84
CA MET A 1 1.82 -34.34 24.76
C MET A 1 2.60 -33.28 24.00
N MET A 2 2.90 -33.49 22.72
CA MET A 2 3.48 -32.43 21.90
C MET A 2 2.49 -31.27 21.80
N LYS A 3 2.97 -30.06 22.07
CA LYS A 3 2.13 -28.87 21.95
C LYS A 3 1.91 -28.58 20.47
N LYS A 4 0.67 -28.74 20.01
CA LYS A 4 0.27 -28.33 18.66
C LYS A 4 0.36 -26.82 18.53
N GLY A 5 0.75 -26.35 17.36
CA GLY A 5 0.77 -24.94 17.03
C GLY A 5 0.51 -24.74 15.55
N VAL A 6 0.65 -23.50 15.09
CA VAL A 6 0.43 -23.16 13.68
C VAL A 6 1.58 -22.34 13.14
N ILE A 7 2.03 -22.64 11.93
CA ILE A 7 2.74 -21.69 11.09
C ILE A 7 1.69 -20.82 10.43
N TYR A 8 1.90 -19.53 10.47
CA TYR A 8 0.98 -18.54 9.90
C TYR A 8 1.63 -17.70 8.82
N ILE A 9 0.83 -17.30 7.86
CA ILE A 9 1.13 -16.20 6.94
C ILE A 9 0.20 -15.05 7.33
N LEU A 10 0.79 -13.93 7.75
CA LEU A 10 0.05 -12.71 8.03
C LEU A 10 0.30 -11.66 6.95
N THR A 11 -0.74 -10.92 6.66
CA THR A 11 -0.73 -9.71 5.83
C THR A 11 -1.08 -8.49 6.65
N ASN A 12 -0.65 -7.33 6.16
CA ASN A 12 -1.04 -6.04 6.73
C ASN A 12 -1.20 -5.03 5.60
N PRO A 13 -2.33 -4.34 5.49
CA PRO A 13 -2.56 -3.33 4.45
C PRO A 13 -1.54 -2.19 4.43
N SER A 14 -0.83 -1.93 5.55
CA SER A 14 0.27 -0.95 5.61
C SER A 14 1.52 -1.42 4.86
N PHE A 15 1.69 -2.73 4.66
CA PHE A 15 2.87 -3.35 4.04
C PHE A 15 2.47 -4.35 2.95
N PRO A 16 1.84 -3.88 1.85
CA PRO A 16 1.24 -4.76 0.83
C PRO A 16 2.24 -5.64 0.09
N ASP A 17 3.50 -5.20 0.03
CA ASP A 17 4.58 -5.91 -0.67
C ASP A 17 5.31 -6.92 0.26
N TYR A 18 4.83 -7.08 1.50
CA TYR A 18 5.46 -7.95 2.49
C TYR A 18 4.46 -8.91 3.11
N VAL A 19 4.93 -10.11 3.39
CA VAL A 19 4.24 -11.07 4.24
C VAL A 19 5.06 -11.33 5.50
N LYS A 20 4.37 -11.60 6.60
CA LYS A 20 5.01 -12.09 7.82
C LYS A 20 4.74 -13.58 7.97
N ILE A 21 5.81 -14.37 8.07
CA ILE A 21 5.73 -15.81 8.31
C ILE A 21 6.29 -16.10 9.70
N GLY A 22 5.59 -16.89 10.49
CA GLY A 22 6.04 -17.25 11.83
C GLY A 22 5.21 -18.36 12.43
N TYR A 23 5.53 -18.69 13.67
CA TYR A 23 4.89 -19.75 14.44
C TYR A 23 4.17 -19.21 15.67
N ALA A 24 3.08 -19.83 16.06
CA ALA A 24 2.40 -19.59 17.32
C ALA A 24 1.70 -20.85 17.84
N HIS A 25 1.71 -21.04 19.15
CA HIS A 25 0.83 -22.01 19.80
C HIS A 25 -0.64 -21.58 19.78
N ASP A 26 -0.85 -20.25 19.89
CA ASP A 26 -2.14 -19.60 19.92
C ASP A 26 -2.09 -18.38 18.99
N LEU A 27 -2.67 -18.52 17.80
CA LEU A 27 -2.66 -17.50 16.79
C LEU A 27 -3.47 -16.25 17.20
N GLU A 28 -4.60 -16.46 17.87
CA GLU A 28 -5.45 -15.34 18.31
C GLU A 28 -4.71 -14.45 19.31
N LYS A 29 -4.06 -15.08 20.30
CA LYS A 29 -3.23 -14.37 21.26
C LYS A 29 -2.06 -13.66 20.56
N ARG A 30 -1.44 -14.29 19.54
CA ARG A 30 -0.36 -13.70 18.77
C ARG A 30 -0.81 -12.48 17.97
N LEU A 31 -1.96 -12.57 17.29
CA LEU A 31 -2.55 -11.43 16.57
C LEU A 31 -2.89 -10.27 17.52
N LYS A 32 -3.47 -10.55 18.69
CA LYS A 32 -3.72 -9.54 19.72
C LYS A 32 -2.42 -8.83 20.17
N GLN A 33 -1.32 -9.58 20.32
CA GLN A 33 -0.02 -8.99 20.67
C GLN A 33 0.53 -8.10 19.55
N LEU A 34 0.48 -8.56 18.30
CA LEU A 34 1.00 -7.81 17.14
C LEU A 34 0.19 -6.54 16.88
N ASN A 35 -1.13 -6.61 17.06
CA ASN A 35 -2.07 -5.52 16.80
C ASN A 35 -2.24 -4.56 17.99
N ARG A 36 -1.48 -4.76 19.07
CA ARG A 36 -1.50 -3.89 20.25
C ARG A 36 -0.79 -2.57 20.02
N SER A 37 0.09 -2.49 19.03
CA SER A 37 0.87 -1.29 18.74
C SER A 37 0.05 -0.29 17.94
N GLU A 38 -0.03 0.94 18.43
CA GLU A 38 -0.61 2.08 17.70
C GLU A 38 0.30 2.64 16.61
N ALA A 39 1.53 2.10 16.48
CA ALA A 39 2.50 2.56 15.50
C ALA A 39 2.19 2.12 14.05
N ILE A 40 1.25 1.19 13.87
CA ILE A 40 0.87 0.64 12.56
C ILE A 40 -0.60 0.97 12.30
N PRO A 41 -0.93 1.65 11.18
CA PRO A 41 -2.30 2.12 10.89
C PRO A 41 -3.34 1.02 10.78
N TYR A 42 -2.95 -0.15 10.28
CA TYR A 42 -3.86 -1.28 10.07
C TYR A 42 -3.39 -2.52 10.83
N ALA A 43 -4.35 -3.37 11.20
CA ALA A 43 -4.07 -4.61 11.91
C ALA A 43 -3.45 -5.68 10.99
N PHE A 44 -2.58 -6.52 11.57
CA PHE A 44 -2.21 -7.79 10.97
C PHE A 44 -3.41 -8.73 10.97
N ARG A 45 -3.56 -9.49 9.89
CA ARG A 45 -4.57 -10.50 9.73
C ARG A 45 -3.96 -11.79 9.21
N ALA A 46 -4.59 -12.91 9.56
CA ALA A 46 -4.17 -14.22 9.08
C ALA A 46 -4.68 -14.41 7.64
N TYR A 47 -3.75 -14.66 6.72
CA TYR A 47 -4.08 -15.10 5.36
C TYR A 47 -4.15 -16.62 5.25
N ALA A 48 -3.23 -17.32 5.90
CA ALA A 48 -3.23 -18.77 5.95
C ALA A 48 -2.64 -19.29 7.27
N VAL A 49 -3.07 -20.47 7.64
CA VAL A 49 -2.58 -21.21 8.80
C VAL A 49 -2.26 -22.64 8.40
N TYR A 50 -1.16 -23.14 8.90
CA TYR A 50 -0.73 -24.53 8.71
C TYR A 50 -0.51 -25.16 10.09
N GLU A 51 -1.37 -26.11 10.46
CA GLU A 51 -1.29 -26.83 11.75
C GLU A 51 -0.06 -27.75 11.75
N VAL A 52 0.77 -27.63 12.78
CA VAL A 52 2.02 -28.40 12.93
C VAL A 52 2.15 -28.94 14.34
N ASP A 53 2.85 -30.06 14.45
CA ASP A 53 3.06 -30.77 15.73
C ASP A 53 4.41 -30.40 16.40
N SER A 54 5.20 -29.48 15.80
CA SER A 54 6.54 -29.12 16.27
C SER A 54 6.78 -27.62 16.30
N GLU A 55 7.39 -27.14 17.40
CA GLU A 55 7.79 -25.72 17.56
C GLU A 55 8.96 -25.30 16.65
N LEU A 56 9.76 -26.27 16.17
CA LEU A 56 10.97 -25.99 15.39
C LEU A 56 10.67 -25.71 13.90
N THR A 57 9.44 -25.92 13.47
CA THR A 57 9.08 -25.93 12.04
C THR A 57 9.21 -24.56 11.39
N ASP A 58 8.96 -23.47 12.11
CA ASP A 58 9.11 -22.11 11.55
C ASP A 58 10.57 -21.75 11.26
N ARG A 59 11.51 -22.17 12.12
CA ARG A 59 12.95 -21.94 11.91
C ARG A 59 13.47 -22.67 10.68
N GLU A 60 13.04 -23.90 10.46
CA GLU A 60 13.42 -24.67 9.27
C GLU A 60 12.79 -24.07 8.02
N LEU A 61 11.56 -23.58 8.10
CA LEU A 61 10.92 -22.86 7.00
C LEU A 61 11.67 -21.55 6.67
N HIS A 62 12.07 -20.78 7.68
CA HIS A 62 12.87 -19.57 7.49
C HIS A 62 14.21 -19.89 6.83
N LYS A 63 14.92 -20.92 7.28
CA LYS A 63 16.16 -21.38 6.65
C LYS A 63 15.96 -21.81 5.20
N LEU A 64 14.86 -22.51 4.91
CA LEU A 64 14.53 -22.91 3.54
C LEU A 64 14.34 -21.68 2.65
N ILE A 65 13.53 -20.72 3.07
CA ILE A 65 13.29 -19.49 2.30
C ILE A 65 14.61 -18.69 2.12
N ASP A 66 15.39 -18.54 3.18
CA ASP A 66 16.66 -17.81 3.16
C ASP A 66 17.70 -18.50 2.25
N SER A 67 17.66 -19.84 2.14
CA SER A 67 18.55 -20.59 1.26
C SER A 67 18.16 -20.49 -0.22
N LEU A 68 16.86 -20.37 -0.50
CA LEU A 68 16.35 -20.20 -1.87
C LEU A 68 16.57 -18.78 -2.37
N ASN A 69 16.31 -17.78 -1.54
CA ASN A 69 16.51 -16.38 -1.87
C ASN A 69 16.73 -15.52 -0.61
N PRO A 70 18.00 -15.27 -0.22
CA PRO A 70 18.32 -14.50 0.97
C PRO A 70 17.91 -13.02 0.88
N THR A 71 17.59 -12.51 -0.31
CA THR A 71 17.19 -11.11 -0.50
C THR A 71 15.73 -10.86 -0.16
N LEU A 72 14.92 -11.91 -0.03
CA LEU A 72 13.49 -11.77 0.31
C LEU A 72 13.30 -11.35 1.76
N ARG A 73 14.20 -11.74 2.66
CA ARG A 73 14.07 -11.45 4.09
C ARG A 73 14.51 -10.03 4.42
N THR A 74 13.71 -9.34 5.21
CA THR A 74 14.09 -8.02 5.73
C THR A 74 15.16 -8.17 6.81
N ILE A 75 16.36 -7.68 6.52
CA ILE A 75 17.50 -7.63 7.43
C ILE A 75 17.80 -6.17 7.75
N GLU A 76 17.87 -5.84 9.02
CA GLU A 76 18.18 -4.50 9.51
C GLU A 76 19.38 -4.55 10.43
N THR A 77 20.27 -3.56 10.33
CA THR A 77 21.32 -3.35 11.31
C THR A 77 20.95 -2.14 12.16
N PHE A 78 20.68 -2.38 13.43
CA PHE A 78 20.33 -1.33 14.38
C PHE A 78 21.26 -1.42 15.60
N ASP A 79 21.87 -0.30 15.95
CA ASP A 79 22.82 -0.23 17.07
C ASP A 79 23.93 -1.29 16.98
N GLY A 80 24.49 -1.48 15.78
CA GLY A 80 25.55 -2.46 15.49
C GLY A 80 25.13 -3.92 15.57
N LYS A 81 23.87 -4.22 15.83
CA LYS A 81 23.32 -5.58 15.89
C LYS A 81 22.47 -5.88 14.68
N LYS A 82 22.77 -7.00 14.00
CA LYS A 82 21.95 -7.55 12.92
C LYS A 82 20.62 -8.04 13.50
N ARG A 83 19.52 -7.54 12.96
CA ARG A 83 18.15 -7.99 13.27
C ARG A 83 17.55 -8.65 12.05
N GLU A 84 17.26 -9.92 12.14
CA GLU A 84 16.54 -10.67 11.13
C GLU A 84 15.06 -10.63 11.45
N LYS A 85 14.28 -9.97 10.59
CA LYS A 85 12.83 -9.86 10.77
C LYS A 85 12.14 -11.02 10.08
N GLU A 86 10.98 -11.42 10.58
CA GLU A 86 10.12 -12.45 10.00
C GLU A 86 9.23 -11.90 8.87
N PHE A 87 9.72 -10.86 8.17
CA PHE A 87 9.08 -10.23 7.04
C PHE A 87 9.81 -10.56 5.75
N TYR A 88 9.03 -10.93 4.74
CA TYR A 88 9.54 -11.34 3.44
C TYR A 88 8.91 -10.50 2.34
N ALA A 89 9.74 -9.97 1.44
CA ALA A 89 9.33 -9.24 0.25
C ALA A 89 8.89 -10.23 -0.83
N MET A 90 7.69 -10.77 -0.69
CA MET A 90 7.08 -11.70 -1.64
C MET A 90 5.57 -11.54 -1.67
N SER A 91 4.95 -12.03 -2.73
CA SER A 91 3.49 -12.07 -2.80
C SER A 91 2.94 -13.06 -1.77
N VAL A 92 1.72 -12.79 -1.31
CA VAL A 92 1.05 -13.69 -0.38
C VAL A 92 0.75 -15.06 -1.00
N GLU A 93 0.55 -15.11 -2.31
CA GLU A 93 0.34 -16.34 -3.07
C GLU A 93 1.62 -17.18 -3.16
N ASP A 94 2.79 -16.55 -3.33
CA ASP A 94 4.07 -17.25 -3.31
C ASP A 94 4.34 -17.86 -1.93
N ALA A 95 4.09 -17.11 -0.86
CA ALA A 95 4.20 -17.60 0.52
C ALA A 95 3.24 -18.79 0.77
N TYR A 96 2.00 -18.70 0.29
CA TYR A 96 1.05 -19.81 0.40
C TYR A 96 1.50 -21.03 -0.39
N SER A 97 2.00 -20.85 -1.61
CA SER A 97 2.48 -21.92 -2.47
C SER A 97 3.65 -22.69 -1.83
N LEU A 98 4.54 -22.00 -1.11
CA LEU A 98 5.60 -22.67 -0.33
C LEU A 98 5.01 -23.61 0.74
N LEU A 99 4.05 -23.13 1.54
CA LEU A 99 3.39 -23.97 2.54
C LEU A 99 2.59 -25.11 1.89
N GLU A 100 1.95 -24.85 0.75
CA GLU A 100 1.21 -25.88 0.03
C GLU A 100 2.14 -26.99 -0.51
N CYS A 101 3.31 -26.64 -1.03
CA CYS A 101 4.31 -27.62 -1.45
C CYS A 101 4.76 -28.48 -0.27
N ILE A 102 5.06 -27.87 0.88
CA ILE A 102 5.44 -28.60 2.10
C ILE A 102 4.30 -29.53 2.54
N ALA A 103 3.08 -29.04 2.58
CA ALA A 103 1.90 -29.81 2.98
C ALA A 103 1.62 -31.00 2.03
N LYS A 104 1.88 -30.82 0.73
CA LYS A 104 1.77 -31.92 -0.27
C LYS A 104 2.84 -32.97 -0.06
N ILE A 105 4.10 -32.56 0.12
CA ILE A 105 5.24 -33.49 0.31
C ILE A 105 5.08 -34.29 1.62
N SER A 106 4.62 -33.63 2.69
CA SER A 106 4.43 -34.27 4.00
C SER A 106 3.09 -35.04 4.14
N GLY A 107 2.22 -35.00 3.12
CA GLY A 107 0.91 -35.63 3.17
C GLY A 107 -0.09 -34.97 4.12
N THR A 108 0.18 -33.74 4.54
CA THR A 108 -0.63 -32.99 5.54
C THR A 108 -1.43 -31.85 4.93
N LYS A 109 -1.86 -31.98 3.68
CA LYS A 109 -2.59 -30.94 2.94
C LYS A 109 -3.83 -30.43 3.70
N ASN A 110 -4.52 -31.30 4.44
CA ASN A 110 -5.71 -30.93 5.21
C ASN A 110 -5.41 -30.03 6.43
N SER A 111 -4.15 -29.94 6.84
CA SER A 111 -3.69 -29.06 7.91
C SER A 111 -3.41 -27.63 7.45
N LEU A 112 -3.38 -27.37 6.14
CA LEU A 112 -3.21 -26.04 5.56
C LEU A 112 -4.59 -25.45 5.20
N LYS A 113 -4.89 -24.27 5.75
CA LYS A 113 -6.17 -23.59 5.55
C LYS A 113 -5.92 -22.14 5.13
N ARG A 114 -6.62 -21.67 4.09
CA ARG A 114 -6.74 -20.23 3.81
C ARG A 114 -7.79 -19.62 4.72
N MET A 115 -7.51 -18.41 5.17
CA MET A 115 -8.46 -17.59 5.93
C MET A 115 -9.10 -16.58 4.98
N THR A 116 -10.39 -16.41 5.11
CA THR A 116 -11.13 -15.39 4.34
C THR A 116 -11.23 -14.13 5.17
N PRO A 117 -10.87 -12.95 4.61
CA PRO A 117 -11.07 -11.67 5.31
C PRO A 117 -12.55 -11.46 5.64
N GLU A 118 -12.85 -11.01 6.86
CA GLU A 118 -14.22 -10.77 7.31
C GLU A 118 -14.37 -9.39 7.97
N GLY A 119 -15.58 -8.83 7.87
CA GLY A 119 -15.94 -7.60 8.58
C GLY A 119 -15.03 -6.40 8.27
N HIS A 120 -14.40 -5.86 9.32
CA HIS A 120 -13.52 -4.68 9.22
C HIS A 120 -12.27 -4.92 8.37
N GLU A 121 -11.78 -6.14 8.27
CA GLU A 121 -10.59 -6.47 7.47
C GLU A 121 -10.79 -6.16 5.98
N VAL A 122 -12.00 -6.41 5.45
CA VAL A 122 -12.35 -6.08 4.06
C VAL A 122 -12.42 -4.56 3.85
N ILE A 123 -12.94 -3.85 4.86
CA ILE A 123 -13.06 -2.38 4.82
C ILE A 123 -11.66 -1.75 4.86
N ASP A 124 -10.80 -2.18 5.77
CA ASP A 124 -9.44 -1.69 5.93
C ASP A 124 -8.61 -1.89 4.66
N GLU A 125 -8.80 -3.02 3.96
CA GLU A 125 -8.10 -3.29 2.70
C GLU A 125 -8.50 -2.30 1.60
N LYS A 126 -9.80 -2.04 1.46
CA LYS A 126 -10.31 -1.05 0.49
C LYS A 126 -9.80 0.35 0.79
N ILE A 127 -9.88 0.78 2.05
CA ILE A 127 -9.39 2.10 2.47
C ILE A 127 -7.88 2.22 2.20
N ALA A 128 -7.10 1.21 2.57
CA ALA A 128 -5.67 1.21 2.33
C ALA A 128 -5.32 1.25 0.84
N GLU A 129 -6.09 0.55 0.00
CA GLU A 129 -5.93 0.59 -1.44
C GLU A 129 -6.28 1.96 -2.03
N GLU A 130 -7.36 2.57 -1.59
CA GLU A 130 -7.75 3.93 -1.99
C GLU A 130 -6.67 4.95 -1.60
N VAL A 131 -6.14 4.87 -0.38
CA VAL A 131 -5.04 5.72 0.09
C VAL A 131 -3.79 5.50 -0.76
N ARG A 132 -3.40 4.25 -1.03
CA ARG A 132 -2.26 3.93 -1.90
C ARG A 132 -2.43 4.49 -3.30
N ASN A 133 -3.61 4.32 -3.88
CA ASN A 133 -3.92 4.85 -5.21
C ASN A 133 -3.87 6.38 -5.25
N THR A 134 -4.24 7.03 -4.16
CA THR A 134 -4.16 8.49 -4.02
C THR A 134 -2.71 8.95 -3.87
N VAL A 135 -1.91 8.26 -3.04
CA VAL A 135 -0.49 8.59 -2.80
C VAL A 135 0.40 8.24 -4.01
N ARG A 136 0.10 7.15 -4.72
CA ARG A 136 0.83 6.73 -5.94
C ARG A 136 0.60 7.66 -7.11
N LYS A 137 -0.43 8.49 -7.08
CA LYS A 137 -0.61 9.55 -8.07
C LYS A 137 0.47 10.61 -7.84
N GLY A 138 1.58 10.49 -8.54
CA GLY A 138 2.65 11.50 -8.57
C GLY A 138 2.10 12.92 -8.81
N PRO A 139 2.92 13.98 -8.78
CA PRO A 139 2.46 15.33 -9.06
C PRO A 139 1.72 15.39 -10.40
N PHE A 140 0.68 16.24 -10.49
CA PHE A 140 -0.03 16.48 -11.74
C PHE A 140 0.93 17.07 -12.77
N LYS A 141 0.89 16.52 -13.99
CA LYS A 141 1.64 17.06 -15.13
C LYS A 141 0.68 17.38 -16.25
N PHE A 142 0.71 18.60 -16.72
CA PHE A 142 -0.19 19.10 -17.76
C PHE A 142 -0.01 18.33 -19.08
N THR A 143 1.22 18.12 -19.52
CA THR A 143 1.51 17.41 -20.80
C THR A 143 1.05 15.97 -20.77
N GLU A 144 1.22 15.26 -19.66
CA GLU A 144 0.73 13.87 -19.49
C GLU A 144 -0.79 13.77 -19.54
N CYS A 145 -1.48 14.86 -19.24
CA CYS A 145 -2.93 14.97 -19.32
C CYS A 145 -3.43 15.57 -20.66
N GLY A 146 -2.53 15.79 -21.63
CA GLY A 146 -2.87 16.35 -22.93
C GLY A 146 -3.20 17.84 -22.90
N ILE A 147 -2.66 18.56 -21.92
CA ILE A 147 -2.86 20.01 -21.76
C ILE A 147 -1.53 20.70 -22.12
N PRO A 148 -1.44 21.36 -23.29
CA PRO A 148 -0.20 22.02 -23.73
C PRO A 148 0.16 23.22 -22.85
N VAL A 149 1.46 23.55 -22.81
CA VAL A 149 1.95 24.82 -22.29
C VAL A 149 1.27 25.97 -23.05
N GLY A 150 0.95 27.08 -22.38
CA GLY A 150 0.18 28.19 -22.92
C GLY A 150 -1.34 28.00 -22.84
N SER A 151 -1.83 26.83 -22.44
CA SER A 151 -3.26 26.59 -22.24
C SER A 151 -3.83 27.43 -21.08
N LYS A 152 -5.07 27.84 -21.23
CA LYS A 152 -5.81 28.55 -20.19
C LYS A 152 -6.65 27.58 -19.39
N ILE A 153 -6.54 27.65 -18.06
CA ILE A 153 -7.36 26.91 -17.10
C ILE A 153 -8.16 27.89 -16.25
N ALA A 154 -9.40 27.56 -15.93
CA ALA A 154 -10.29 28.42 -15.15
C ALA A 154 -10.55 27.83 -13.77
N PHE A 155 -10.71 28.72 -12.77
CA PHE A 155 -11.06 28.32 -11.41
C PHE A 155 -12.52 27.87 -11.34
N VAL A 156 -12.81 26.77 -10.65
CA VAL A 156 -14.16 26.17 -10.61
C VAL A 156 -15.20 27.11 -9.98
N ASN A 157 -14.82 27.79 -8.90
CA ASN A 157 -15.75 28.62 -8.14
C ASN A 157 -15.94 30.00 -8.76
N ASP A 158 -15.05 30.45 -9.67
CA ASP A 158 -15.14 31.71 -10.39
C ASP A 158 -14.42 31.57 -11.75
N SER A 159 -15.19 31.40 -12.81
CA SER A 159 -14.70 31.25 -14.16
C SER A 159 -14.00 32.49 -14.75
N SER A 160 -14.11 33.64 -14.11
CA SER A 160 -13.37 34.84 -14.50
C SER A 160 -11.90 34.76 -14.07
N VAL A 161 -11.56 33.92 -13.09
CA VAL A 161 -10.19 33.64 -12.68
C VAL A 161 -9.59 32.61 -13.62
N VAL A 162 -8.75 33.09 -14.53
CA VAL A 162 -8.08 32.29 -15.55
C VAL A 162 -6.58 32.36 -15.35
N ALA A 163 -5.92 31.19 -15.26
CA ALA A 163 -4.48 31.07 -15.21
C ALA A 163 -3.95 30.42 -16.49
N THR A 164 -2.71 30.71 -16.85
CA THR A 164 -2.04 30.15 -18.04
C THR A 164 -1.02 29.09 -17.61
N VAL A 165 -1.01 27.94 -18.27
CA VAL A 165 -0.01 26.89 -18.03
C VAL A 165 1.35 27.33 -18.54
N VAL A 166 2.35 27.39 -17.66
CA VAL A 166 3.72 27.82 -17.99
C VAL A 166 4.64 26.64 -18.28
N ASP A 167 4.51 25.59 -17.49
CA ASP A 167 5.23 24.32 -17.66
C ASP A 167 4.37 23.16 -17.14
N ASP A 168 4.97 21.98 -17.01
CA ASP A 168 4.27 20.76 -16.57
C ASP A 168 3.63 20.85 -15.17
N ARG A 169 4.06 21.78 -14.34
CA ARG A 169 3.64 21.90 -12.93
C ARG A 169 3.16 23.28 -12.53
N HIS A 170 3.56 24.31 -13.27
CA HIS A 170 3.33 25.69 -12.89
C HIS A 170 2.35 26.39 -13.83
N ILE A 171 1.65 27.33 -13.25
CA ILE A 171 0.71 28.22 -13.92
C ILE A 171 1.07 29.67 -13.62
N GLU A 172 0.74 30.56 -14.52
CA GLU A 172 0.87 31.99 -14.32
C GLU A 172 -0.51 32.62 -14.06
N TYR A 173 -0.61 33.41 -13.02
CA TYR A 173 -1.78 34.21 -12.70
C TYR A 173 -1.36 35.62 -12.29
N LYS A 174 -1.90 36.63 -12.96
CA LYS A 174 -1.56 38.05 -12.74
C LYS A 174 -0.05 38.35 -12.77
N GLY A 175 0.68 37.68 -13.68
CA GLY A 175 2.14 37.83 -13.83
C GLY A 175 2.98 37.10 -12.80
N LEU A 176 2.38 36.29 -11.92
CA LEU A 176 3.08 35.49 -10.93
C LEU A 176 3.01 34.01 -11.29
N THR A 177 4.18 33.36 -11.36
CA THR A 177 4.27 31.90 -11.55
C THR A 177 4.09 31.18 -10.21
N THR A 178 3.14 30.25 -10.17
CA THR A 178 2.79 29.51 -8.96
C THR A 178 2.30 28.09 -9.28
N SER A 179 2.06 27.26 -8.26
CA SER A 179 1.40 25.98 -8.45
C SER A 179 -0.13 26.09 -8.37
N MET A 180 -0.85 25.17 -9.02
CA MET A 180 -2.31 25.13 -8.90
C MET A 180 -2.80 25.04 -7.46
N SER A 181 -2.10 24.28 -6.60
CA SER A 181 -2.48 24.11 -5.20
C SER A 181 -2.30 25.41 -4.41
N ALA A 182 -1.22 26.14 -4.65
CA ALA A 182 -0.96 27.41 -3.99
C ALA A 182 -1.98 28.47 -4.42
N LEU A 183 -2.27 28.58 -5.72
CA LEU A 183 -3.28 29.53 -6.22
C LEU A 183 -4.67 29.16 -5.70
N ALA A 184 -5.05 27.88 -5.71
CA ALA A 184 -6.34 27.45 -5.16
C ALA A 184 -6.47 27.74 -3.66
N GLN A 185 -5.40 27.53 -2.90
CA GLN A 185 -5.35 27.85 -1.47
C GLN A 185 -5.57 29.34 -1.21
N GLU A 186 -4.91 30.19 -1.96
CA GLU A 186 -5.05 31.65 -1.89
C GLU A 186 -6.48 32.08 -2.23
N LEU A 187 -7.02 31.62 -3.37
CA LEU A 187 -8.37 31.98 -3.82
C LEU A 187 -9.49 31.51 -2.89
N LEU A 188 -9.27 30.40 -2.18
CA LEU A 188 -10.20 29.83 -1.20
C LEU A 188 -10.06 30.47 0.19
N GLY A 189 -8.99 31.24 0.44
CA GLY A 189 -8.64 31.70 1.79
C GLY A 189 -8.38 30.57 2.78
N SER A 190 -7.96 29.39 2.29
CA SER A 190 -7.77 28.20 3.12
C SER A 190 -6.45 28.26 3.90
N LYS A 191 -6.51 27.96 5.20
CA LYS A 191 -5.31 27.79 6.03
C LYS A 191 -4.55 26.48 5.75
N TRP A 192 -5.20 25.53 5.08
CA TRP A 192 -4.67 24.20 4.82
C TRP A 192 -4.39 24.01 3.33
N GLN A 193 -3.38 23.20 3.04
CA GLN A 193 -3.07 22.84 1.65
C GLN A 193 -4.25 22.14 0.98
N VAL A 194 -4.56 22.56 -0.25
CA VAL A 194 -5.67 22.00 -1.04
C VAL A 194 -5.15 21.30 -2.30
N GLN A 195 -5.92 20.35 -2.81
CA GLN A 195 -5.60 19.64 -4.05
C GLN A 195 -5.98 20.51 -5.26
N GLY A 196 -5.04 21.25 -5.81
CA GLY A 196 -5.28 22.21 -6.90
C GLY A 196 -6.07 21.66 -8.09
N THR A 197 -5.82 20.41 -8.51
CA THR A 197 -6.52 19.77 -9.64
C THR A 197 -8.05 19.70 -9.48
N ALA A 198 -8.56 19.71 -8.26
CA ALA A 198 -9.99 19.68 -7.98
C ALA A 198 -10.67 21.04 -8.24
N TYR A 199 -9.89 22.12 -8.22
CA TYR A 199 -10.39 23.49 -8.28
C TYR A 199 -10.14 24.20 -9.62
N PHE A 200 -9.54 23.54 -10.58
CA PHE A 200 -9.35 24.09 -11.93
C PHE A 200 -9.98 23.21 -13.00
N THR A 201 -10.43 23.87 -14.07
CA THR A 201 -11.00 23.23 -15.26
C THR A 201 -10.19 23.57 -16.50
N PHE A 202 -10.15 22.65 -17.45
CA PHE A 202 -9.68 22.87 -18.81
C PHE A 202 -10.78 22.46 -19.79
N LYS A 203 -11.18 23.39 -20.66
CA LYS A 203 -12.31 23.18 -21.62
C LYS A 203 -13.57 22.67 -20.90
N GLY A 204 -13.89 23.22 -19.73
CA GLY A 204 -15.09 22.87 -18.96
C GLY A 204 -15.02 21.57 -18.17
N LYS A 205 -13.92 20.79 -18.23
CA LYS A 205 -13.73 19.56 -17.46
C LYS A 205 -12.75 19.79 -16.31
N LYS A 206 -13.04 19.25 -15.13
CA LYS A 206 -12.13 19.31 -13.98
C LYS A 206 -10.80 18.60 -14.30
N LEU A 207 -9.68 19.17 -13.87
CA LEU A 207 -8.37 18.58 -14.10
C LEU A 207 -8.20 17.20 -13.43
N THR A 208 -8.88 16.98 -12.31
CA THR A 208 -8.97 15.66 -11.66
C THR A 208 -9.57 14.61 -12.60
N ASP A 209 -10.66 14.95 -13.31
CA ASP A 209 -11.33 14.02 -14.21
C ASP A 209 -10.49 13.75 -15.47
N ILE A 210 -9.84 14.80 -15.99
CA ILE A 210 -8.92 14.68 -17.13
C ILE A 210 -7.76 13.73 -16.77
N ARG A 211 -7.19 13.88 -15.58
CA ARG A 211 -6.14 12.99 -15.06
C ARG A 211 -6.62 11.54 -15.00
N ASN A 212 -7.77 11.31 -14.37
CA ASN A 212 -8.33 9.96 -14.24
C ASN A 212 -8.59 9.31 -15.62
N GLN A 213 -9.02 10.10 -16.62
CA GLN A 213 -9.18 9.62 -17.98
C GLN A 213 -7.85 9.33 -18.68
N ALA A 214 -6.82 10.15 -18.48
CA ALA A 214 -5.50 9.93 -19.05
C ALA A 214 -4.82 8.67 -18.47
N GLU A 215 -4.96 8.44 -17.16
CA GLU A 215 -4.44 7.26 -16.47
C GLU A 215 -5.12 5.96 -16.96
N LYS A 216 -6.45 5.95 -17.14
CA LYS A 216 -7.18 4.81 -17.69
C LYS A 216 -6.80 4.43 -19.14
N LYS A 217 -6.27 5.39 -19.91
CA LYS A 217 -5.82 5.13 -21.29
C LYS A 217 -4.39 4.55 -21.35
N LYS A 218 -3.63 4.66 -20.27
CA LYS A 218 -2.25 4.13 -20.17
C LYS A 218 -2.20 2.70 -19.61
N MET A 219 -3.30 2.19 -19.07
CA MET A 219 -3.49 0.80 -18.60
C MET A 219 -4.07 -0.06 -19.72
#